data_22c58526f294333afffea3526056ac44
#
_entry.id   22c58526f294333afffea3526056ac44
#
_cell.length_a   1.000
_cell.length_b   1.000
_cell.length_c   1.000
_cell.angle_alpha   90.00
_cell.angle_beta   90.00
_cell.angle_gamma   90.00
#
_symmetry.space_group_name_H-M   'P 1'
#
loop_
_entity.id
_entity.type
_entity.pdbx_description
1 polymer ?
#
loop_
_entity_poly.entity_id
_entity_poly.type
_entity_poly.pdbx_seq_one_letter_code
_entity_poly.pdbx_strand_id
1 'polypeptide(L)'
;MCPIYGEIVSKKRKLQEEERENIKRRNKRQRMVIATTITDSSEELHSTFASRYARTSLPKFMMPEQPISKDAAYQIINDELMLDGNPRLNLASFVTTWMEPECDKLIMSSLNKNYVDMDEYPVTTELQNRCVNMIAHLFHAPVRVDETAIGVGTVGSSEAIMLAGLAFKRKWQARRKSQGKPCDNPNIVTGANVQVCWEKFARYFEVELKEVKLKKGYYIMDPVKAVDMVDENTICIAAILGSTLTGEFEDVTLLDELLMKKNKETGWETPIHVDAASGGFIAPFVYPELEWDFRLPLVKSINVSGHKYGLVYPGVGWVVWRSKDDLPEDLVFHINYLGSDQPTFTLNFSKGSSQIIAQYYQFIRLGFEGYKNIMETCLANARVLKDGLEKMGRFEIISKDVGVPLVAFSLRNSSKHTVFEISESLRRYGWIVPAYTMPPDAEEVAVLRAVIREDFSRSLAERLASDIEKVLKQIETLPPRISARAALLTGSVNDFPEDKTVAMGDFEKSVKESQGEVTKESRNVGRKKVSGVCIMPSGN
;
A
#
# COMPACT_ATOMS: atom_id res chain seq x y z
N MET A 1 -31.06 -58.57 49.53
CA MET A 1 -29.96 -57.91 48.79
C MET A 1 -28.68 -58.01 49.59
N CYS A 2 -27.64 -58.58 49.00
CA CYS A 2 -26.46 -59.05 49.70
C CYS A 2 -25.60 -57.87 50.25
N PRO A 3 -25.17 -57.82 51.51
CA PRO A 3 -24.39 -56.75 52.12
C PRO A 3 -23.03 -56.52 51.48
N ILE A 4 -22.52 -57.50 50.77
CA ILE A 4 -21.19 -57.48 50.15
C ILE A 4 -21.07 -56.50 48.94
N TYR A 5 -22.19 -56.19 48.28
CA TYR A 5 -22.21 -55.29 47.13
C TYR A 5 -22.03 -53.80 47.52
N GLY A 6 -22.51 -53.42 48.70
CA GLY A 6 -22.38 -52.06 49.23
C GLY A 6 -20.96 -51.72 49.65
N GLU A 7 -20.22 -52.69 50.19
CA GLU A 7 -18.80 -52.50 50.59
C GLU A 7 -17.86 -52.37 49.42
N ILE A 8 -18.08 -53.12 48.33
CA ILE A 8 -17.28 -53.06 47.11
C ILE A 8 -17.47 -51.69 46.39
N VAL A 9 -18.68 -51.18 46.32
CA VAL A 9 -19.00 -49.88 45.74
C VAL A 9 -18.41 -48.74 46.57
N SER A 10 -18.44 -48.84 47.90
CA SER A 10 -17.85 -47.86 48.82
C SER A 10 -16.30 -47.86 48.72
N LYS A 11 -15.65 -49.01 48.63
CA LYS A 11 -14.20 -49.13 48.42
C LYS A 11 -13.78 -48.60 47.06
N LYS A 12 -14.52 -48.85 45.98
CA LYS A 12 -14.25 -48.29 44.66
C LYS A 12 -14.35 -46.77 44.63
N ARG A 13 -15.35 -46.18 45.33
CA ARG A 13 -15.45 -44.73 45.42
C ARG A 13 -14.29 -44.09 46.19
N LYS A 14 -13.89 -44.70 47.33
CA LYS A 14 -12.71 -44.19 48.06
C LYS A 14 -11.41 -44.26 47.27
N LEU A 15 -11.17 -45.33 46.53
CA LEU A 15 -10.02 -45.46 45.65
C LEU A 15 -10.03 -44.42 44.52
N GLN A 16 -11.18 -44.12 43.92
CA GLN A 16 -11.29 -43.10 42.89
C GLN A 16 -11.12 -41.67 43.45
N GLU A 17 -11.55 -41.40 44.67
CA GLU A 17 -11.30 -40.14 45.35
C GLU A 17 -9.82 -39.97 45.72
N GLU A 18 -9.16 -41.00 46.23
CA GLU A 18 -7.74 -40.96 46.51
C GLU A 18 -6.88 -40.78 45.25
N GLU A 19 -7.26 -41.40 44.15
CA GLU A 19 -6.61 -41.24 42.86
C GLU A 19 -6.78 -39.83 42.31
N ARG A 20 -7.97 -39.23 42.43
CA ARG A 20 -8.25 -37.84 42.09
C ARG A 20 -7.47 -36.83 42.95
N GLU A 21 -7.34 -37.11 44.23
CA GLU A 21 -6.55 -36.29 45.15
C GLU A 21 -5.06 -36.37 44.84
N ASN A 22 -4.55 -37.57 44.52
CA ASN A 22 -3.16 -37.79 44.13
C ASN A 22 -2.81 -37.11 42.80
N ILE A 23 -3.73 -37.13 41.82
CA ILE A 23 -3.58 -36.39 40.57
C ILE A 23 -3.60 -34.86 40.83
N LYS A 24 -4.46 -34.37 41.68
CA LYS A 24 -4.48 -32.95 42.10
C LYS A 24 -3.17 -32.54 42.81
N ARG A 25 -2.64 -33.38 43.70
CA ARG A 25 -1.37 -33.16 44.40
C ARG A 25 -0.18 -33.19 43.44
N ARG A 26 -0.19 -34.11 42.45
CA ARG A 26 0.85 -34.22 41.42
C ARG A 26 0.84 -32.99 40.50
N ASN A 27 -0.34 -32.53 40.07
CA ASN A 27 -0.51 -31.35 39.26
C ASN A 27 -0.17 -30.06 40.04
N LYS A 28 -0.48 -30.01 41.35
CA LYS A 28 -0.10 -28.88 42.21
C LYS A 28 1.41 -28.86 42.45
N ARG A 29 2.08 -30.02 42.60
CA ARG A 29 3.53 -30.12 42.68
C ARG A 29 4.22 -29.75 41.37
N GLN A 30 3.70 -30.19 40.23
CA GLN A 30 4.23 -29.77 38.92
C GLN A 30 4.05 -28.27 38.70
N ARG A 31 2.89 -27.69 39.07
CA ARG A 31 2.69 -26.22 38.99
C ARG A 31 3.62 -25.45 39.95
N MET A 32 3.89 -25.99 41.14
CA MET A 32 4.79 -25.35 42.12
C MET A 32 6.26 -25.45 41.70
N VAL A 33 6.69 -26.56 41.09
CA VAL A 33 8.05 -26.71 40.54
C VAL A 33 8.24 -25.80 39.33
N ILE A 34 7.23 -25.64 38.48
CA ILE A 34 7.28 -24.68 37.36
C ILE A 34 7.29 -23.23 37.89
N ALA A 35 6.51 -22.90 38.93
CA ALA A 35 6.48 -21.57 39.51
C ALA A 35 7.78 -21.21 40.25
N THR A 36 8.39 -22.14 40.98
CA THR A 36 9.69 -21.90 41.66
C THR A 36 10.87 -21.82 40.70
N THR A 37 10.81 -22.50 39.56
CA THR A 37 11.87 -22.40 38.53
C THR A 37 11.78 -21.07 37.77
N ILE A 38 10.61 -20.41 37.77
CA ILE A 38 10.39 -19.15 37.07
C ILE A 38 10.91 -17.94 37.91
N THR A 39 10.91 -18.04 39.24
CA THR A 39 11.28 -16.90 40.10
C THR A 39 12.79 -16.80 40.39
N ASP A 40 13.55 -17.88 40.22
CA ASP A 40 14.97 -17.90 40.63
C ASP A 40 15.97 -17.78 39.46
N SER A 41 15.52 -17.75 38.20
CA SER A 41 16.40 -17.67 37.02
C SER A 41 16.24 -16.37 36.21
N SER A 42 15.52 -15.37 36.72
CA SER A 42 15.13 -14.20 35.92
C SER A 42 16.19 -13.09 35.86
N GLU A 43 17.25 -13.14 36.63
CA GLU A 43 18.21 -12.03 36.67
C GLU A 43 19.51 -12.21 35.89
N GLU A 44 19.87 -13.43 35.44
CA GLU A 44 21.19 -13.65 34.83
C GLU A 44 21.25 -14.08 33.38
N LEU A 45 20.12 -14.38 32.71
CA LEU A 45 20.14 -14.83 31.30
C LEU A 45 19.54 -13.76 30.38
N HIS A 46 20.35 -12.78 30.03
CA HIS A 46 20.00 -11.68 29.12
C HIS A 46 19.97 -12.07 27.63
N SER A 47 20.22 -13.32 27.26
CA SER A 47 20.29 -13.77 25.88
C SER A 47 19.27 -14.88 25.57
N THR A 48 18.54 -14.76 24.47
CA THR A 48 17.66 -15.81 23.93
C THR A 48 18.41 -17.11 23.62
N PHE A 49 19.69 -17.05 23.27
CA PHE A 49 20.51 -18.23 22.96
C PHE A 49 20.66 -19.21 24.12
N ALA A 50 20.68 -18.72 25.36
CA ALA A 50 20.76 -19.56 26.56
C ALA A 50 19.38 -19.82 27.19
N SER A 51 18.30 -19.26 26.65
CA SER A 51 16.97 -19.37 27.21
C SER A 51 16.23 -20.62 26.68
N ARG A 52 15.20 -21.06 27.44
CA ARG A 52 14.30 -22.13 27.02
C ARG A 52 13.55 -21.80 25.72
N TYR A 53 13.38 -20.53 25.40
CA TYR A 53 12.66 -20.06 24.21
C TYR A 53 13.39 -20.37 22.90
N ALA A 54 14.71 -20.55 22.93
CA ALA A 54 15.49 -20.96 21.77
C ALA A 54 15.11 -22.38 21.24
N ARG A 55 14.37 -23.17 22.03
CA ARG A 55 13.96 -24.54 21.69
C ARG A 55 12.47 -24.70 21.48
N THR A 56 11.68 -23.68 21.71
CA THR A 56 10.21 -23.74 21.58
C THR A 56 9.76 -23.11 20.29
N SER A 57 8.73 -23.68 19.65
CA SER A 57 8.10 -23.05 18.50
C SER A 57 7.40 -21.76 18.94
N LEU A 58 7.50 -20.73 18.11
CA LEU A 58 6.84 -19.45 18.38
C LEU A 58 5.33 -19.56 18.23
N PRO A 59 4.56 -18.87 19.06
CA PRO A 59 3.10 -18.85 18.95
C PRO A 59 2.67 -18.18 17.64
N LYS A 60 1.86 -18.89 16.84
CA LYS A 60 1.39 -18.40 15.53
C LYS A 60 -0.12 -18.14 15.47
N PHE A 61 -0.90 -18.86 16.28
CA PHE A 61 -2.35 -18.90 16.14
C PHE A 61 -3.12 -18.47 17.40
N MET A 62 -2.48 -18.60 18.56
CA MET A 62 -3.09 -18.26 19.84
C MET A 62 -2.11 -17.44 20.67
N MET A 63 -2.64 -16.49 21.42
CA MET A 63 -1.87 -15.74 22.39
C MET A 63 -1.33 -16.69 23.47
N PRO A 64 -0.05 -16.63 23.85
CA PRO A 64 0.50 -17.45 24.92
C PRO A 64 -0.25 -17.23 26.25
N GLU A 65 -0.49 -18.33 27.00
CA GLU A 65 -1.07 -18.20 28.34
C GLU A 65 -0.12 -17.55 29.35
N GLN A 66 1.18 -17.70 29.14
CA GLN A 66 2.22 -17.21 30.06
C GLN A 66 3.04 -16.10 29.41
N PRO A 67 3.35 -15.03 30.15
CA PRO A 67 4.23 -13.98 29.64
C PRO A 67 5.67 -14.50 29.47
N ILE A 68 6.41 -13.85 28.60
CA ILE A 68 7.86 -14.02 28.45
C ILE A 68 8.56 -12.71 28.85
N SER A 69 9.88 -12.77 29.11
CA SER A 69 10.64 -11.56 29.41
C SER A 69 10.64 -10.58 28.21
N LYS A 70 10.74 -9.29 28.48
CA LYS A 70 10.83 -8.25 27.45
C LYS A 70 12.00 -8.47 26.49
N ASP A 71 13.15 -8.92 27.02
CA ASP A 71 14.36 -9.13 26.24
C ASP A 71 14.21 -10.35 25.29
N ALA A 72 13.57 -11.44 25.77
CA ALA A 72 13.25 -12.57 24.92
C ALA A 72 12.23 -12.20 23.83
N ALA A 73 11.19 -11.44 24.15
CA ALA A 73 10.21 -10.97 23.18
C ALA A 73 10.87 -10.10 22.11
N TYR A 74 11.72 -9.14 22.53
CA TYR A 74 12.44 -8.28 21.61
C TYR A 74 13.33 -9.11 20.66
N GLN A 75 14.17 -10.00 21.22
CA GLN A 75 15.12 -10.77 20.43
C GLN A 75 14.44 -11.67 19.41
N ILE A 76 13.37 -12.37 19.81
CA ILE A 76 12.60 -13.25 18.93
C ILE A 76 12.03 -12.47 17.75
N ILE A 77 11.40 -11.32 18.01
CA ILE A 77 10.81 -10.49 16.96
C ILE A 77 11.91 -9.92 16.06
N ASN A 78 13.00 -9.44 16.65
CA ASN A 78 14.13 -8.88 15.90
C ASN A 78 14.78 -9.92 14.99
N ASP A 79 14.93 -11.17 15.45
CA ASP A 79 15.48 -12.26 14.65
C ASP A 79 14.59 -12.62 13.45
N GLU A 80 13.26 -12.59 13.60
CA GLU A 80 12.34 -12.77 12.49
C GLU A 80 12.40 -11.59 11.51
N LEU A 81 12.47 -10.35 12.00
CA LEU A 81 12.57 -9.15 11.15
C LEU A 81 13.87 -9.08 10.33
N MET A 82 14.93 -9.79 10.76
CA MET A 82 16.17 -9.91 9.96
C MET A 82 15.97 -10.65 8.63
N LEU A 83 14.87 -11.39 8.49
CA LEU A 83 14.50 -12.09 7.24
C LEU A 83 13.82 -11.16 6.24
N ASP A 84 13.40 -9.97 6.66
CA ASP A 84 12.85 -8.96 5.77
C ASP A 84 13.93 -8.38 4.85
N GLY A 85 13.50 -7.94 3.66
CA GLY A 85 14.40 -7.27 2.70
C GLY A 85 14.88 -5.91 3.22
N ASN A 86 16.04 -5.46 2.71
CA ASN A 86 16.51 -4.11 2.98
C ASN A 86 15.61 -3.08 2.27
N PRO A 87 14.90 -2.18 3.01
CA PRO A 87 13.99 -1.20 2.42
C PRO A 87 14.66 -0.31 1.37
N ARG A 88 15.94 0.05 1.54
CA ARG A 88 16.71 0.88 0.61
C ARG A 88 16.89 0.21 -0.76
N LEU A 89 17.00 -1.12 -0.80
CA LEU A 89 17.18 -1.90 -2.03
C LEU A 89 15.84 -2.35 -2.64
N ASN A 90 14.72 -2.02 -2.01
CA ASN A 90 13.38 -2.28 -2.53
C ASN A 90 12.96 -1.16 -3.48
N LEU A 91 13.27 -1.31 -4.75
CA LEU A 91 12.95 -0.35 -5.82
C LEU A 91 11.52 -0.54 -6.38
N ALA A 92 10.75 -1.44 -5.80
CA ALA A 92 9.31 -1.55 -6.08
C ALA A 92 8.50 -0.45 -5.38
N SER A 93 9.00 0.06 -4.26
CA SER A 93 8.30 1.00 -3.39
C SER A 93 8.65 2.44 -3.69
N PHE A 94 7.63 3.31 -3.69
CA PHE A 94 7.78 4.77 -3.71
C PHE A 94 7.96 5.36 -2.31
N VAL A 95 7.82 4.55 -1.27
CA VAL A 95 7.75 5.01 0.12
C VAL A 95 9.14 5.36 0.64
N THR A 96 9.23 6.49 1.35
CA THR A 96 10.44 6.95 2.06
C THR A 96 10.90 5.92 3.09
N THR A 97 12.20 5.64 3.10
CA THR A 97 12.82 4.63 3.97
C THR A 97 13.83 5.20 4.95
N TRP A 98 14.11 6.50 4.89
CA TRP A 98 15.06 7.18 5.76
C TRP A 98 14.61 8.61 6.09
N MET A 99 14.84 9.02 7.32
CA MET A 99 14.68 10.40 7.79
C MET A 99 15.85 10.78 8.71
N GLU A 100 16.04 12.09 8.95
CA GLU A 100 17.09 12.60 9.83
C GLU A 100 16.84 12.17 11.30
N PRO A 101 17.90 11.87 12.09
CA PRO A 101 17.76 11.45 13.49
C PRO A 101 16.99 12.43 14.38
N GLU A 102 17.02 13.72 14.07
CA GLU A 102 16.24 14.76 14.75
C GLU A 102 14.74 14.56 14.53
N CYS A 103 14.34 14.18 13.32
CA CYS A 103 12.96 13.83 13.01
C CYS A 103 12.54 12.54 13.70
N ASP A 104 13.40 11.51 13.72
CA ASP A 104 13.15 10.26 14.45
C ASP A 104 12.88 10.50 15.94
N LYS A 105 13.60 11.42 16.58
CA LYS A 105 13.35 11.82 17.98
C LYS A 105 11.96 12.45 18.15
N LEU A 106 11.53 13.31 17.21
CA LEU A 106 10.19 13.91 17.23
C LEU A 106 9.11 12.86 17.03
N ILE A 107 9.30 11.92 16.08
CA ILE A 107 8.41 10.79 15.85
C ILE A 107 8.24 9.98 17.13
N MET A 108 9.34 9.53 17.72
CA MET A 108 9.34 8.69 18.93
C MET A 108 8.67 9.41 20.13
N SER A 109 8.87 10.70 20.29
CA SER A 109 8.25 11.48 21.38
C SER A 109 6.76 11.77 21.20
N SER A 110 6.21 11.47 20.01
CA SER A 110 4.82 11.76 19.64
C SER A 110 3.98 10.53 19.26
N LEU A 111 4.55 9.32 19.29
CA LEU A 111 3.84 8.08 18.97
C LEU A 111 2.61 7.82 19.83
N ASN A 112 2.59 8.32 21.06
CA ASN A 112 1.53 8.15 22.05
C ASN A 112 0.40 9.18 21.93
N LYS A 113 0.44 10.10 20.96
CA LYS A 113 -0.56 11.16 20.80
C LYS A 113 -1.61 10.75 19.75
N ASN A 114 -2.87 10.79 20.14
CA ASN A 114 -4.00 10.57 19.24
C ASN A 114 -4.56 11.93 18.81
N TYR A 115 -4.16 12.44 17.66
CA TYR A 115 -4.49 13.81 17.26
C TYR A 115 -5.92 14.03 16.73
N VAL A 116 -6.79 13.03 16.82
CA VAL A 116 -8.23 13.28 16.67
C VAL A 116 -8.75 14.16 17.81
N ASP A 117 -8.12 14.08 18.97
CA ASP A 117 -8.43 14.90 20.13
C ASP A 117 -7.72 16.26 20.01
N MET A 118 -8.45 17.23 19.45
CA MET A 118 -7.91 18.54 19.11
C MET A 118 -7.70 19.42 20.35
N ASP A 119 -8.45 19.19 21.42
CA ASP A 119 -8.31 19.93 22.68
C ASP A 119 -7.06 19.48 23.45
N GLU A 120 -6.81 18.17 23.50
CA GLU A 120 -5.63 17.63 24.17
C GLU A 120 -4.34 17.88 23.37
N TYR A 121 -4.44 17.87 22.02
CA TYR A 121 -3.28 18.04 21.13
C TYR A 121 -3.44 19.21 20.16
N PRO A 122 -3.71 20.45 20.64
CA PRO A 122 -3.99 21.61 19.79
C PRO A 122 -2.79 21.97 18.88
N VAL A 123 -1.56 21.76 19.36
CA VAL A 123 -0.36 22.01 18.56
C VAL A 123 -0.27 21.05 17.38
N THR A 124 -0.61 19.76 17.54
CA THR A 124 -0.60 18.80 16.43
C THR A 124 -1.66 19.16 15.38
N THR A 125 -2.84 19.60 15.81
CA THR A 125 -3.90 20.09 14.92
C THR A 125 -3.43 21.33 14.14
N GLU A 126 -2.78 22.27 14.83
CA GLU A 126 -2.20 23.45 14.18
C GLU A 126 -1.10 23.08 13.17
N LEU A 127 -0.23 22.12 13.48
CA LEU A 127 0.79 21.63 12.55
C LEU A 127 0.17 20.98 11.32
N GLN A 128 -0.93 20.22 11.49
CA GLN A 128 -1.69 19.68 10.37
C GLN A 128 -2.21 20.83 9.46
N ASN A 129 -2.85 21.82 10.04
CA ASN A 129 -3.40 22.96 9.29
C ASN A 129 -2.30 23.71 8.53
N ARG A 130 -1.14 23.92 9.15
CA ARG A 130 0.03 24.50 8.47
C ARG A 130 0.50 23.64 7.30
N CYS A 131 0.56 22.32 7.45
CA CYS A 131 0.90 21.44 6.33
C CYS A 131 -0.11 21.54 5.20
N VAL A 132 -1.42 21.54 5.51
CA VAL A 132 -2.49 21.71 4.52
C VAL A 132 -2.34 23.04 3.78
N ASN A 133 -2.10 24.14 4.50
CA ASN A 133 -1.91 25.46 3.90
C ASN A 133 -0.68 25.49 2.98
N MET A 134 0.45 24.95 3.41
CA MET A 134 1.67 24.87 2.60
C MET A 134 1.46 24.05 1.33
N ILE A 135 0.76 22.91 1.42
CA ILE A 135 0.43 22.08 0.25
C ILE A 135 -0.55 22.78 -0.67
N ALA A 136 -1.57 23.44 -0.13
CA ALA A 136 -2.54 24.19 -0.92
C ALA A 136 -1.88 25.31 -1.73
N HIS A 137 -0.97 26.07 -1.11
CA HIS A 137 -0.20 27.11 -1.81
C HIS A 137 0.77 26.50 -2.84
N LEU A 138 1.41 25.38 -2.51
CA LEU A 138 2.28 24.65 -3.46
C LEU A 138 1.51 24.21 -4.72
N PHE A 139 0.20 23.92 -4.58
CA PHE A 139 -0.70 23.51 -5.65
C PHE A 139 -1.55 24.67 -6.21
N HIS A 140 -1.17 25.91 -5.93
CA HIS A 140 -1.84 27.14 -6.41
C HIS A 140 -3.35 27.18 -6.10
N ALA A 141 -3.75 26.70 -4.91
CA ALA A 141 -5.12 26.85 -4.46
C ALA A 141 -5.52 28.34 -4.41
N PRO A 142 -6.74 28.70 -4.78
CA PRO A 142 -7.21 30.08 -4.80
C PRO A 142 -7.57 30.57 -3.38
N VAL A 143 -6.62 30.47 -2.45
CA VAL A 143 -6.72 30.92 -1.06
C VAL A 143 -5.73 32.03 -0.82
N ARG A 144 -6.09 33.01 0.02
CA ARG A 144 -5.17 34.06 0.41
C ARG A 144 -4.11 33.52 1.38
N VAL A 145 -3.00 34.25 1.51
CA VAL A 145 -1.87 33.84 2.36
C VAL A 145 -2.27 33.72 3.85
N ASP A 146 -3.27 34.51 4.27
CA ASP A 146 -3.80 34.55 5.64
C ASP A 146 -5.10 33.73 5.83
N GLU A 147 -5.52 32.97 4.81
CA GLU A 147 -6.73 32.16 4.82
C GLU A 147 -6.38 30.68 5.00
N THR A 148 -7.19 29.97 5.79
CA THR A 148 -7.02 28.52 5.98
C THR A 148 -7.58 27.75 4.79
N ALA A 149 -6.74 26.96 4.14
CA ALA A 149 -7.13 26.07 3.06
C ALA A 149 -8.00 24.91 3.56
N ILE A 150 -8.82 24.36 2.68
CA ILE A 150 -9.67 23.20 2.97
C ILE A 150 -8.92 21.93 2.62
N GLY A 151 -8.59 21.14 3.62
CA GLY A 151 -7.86 19.90 3.45
C GLY A 151 -7.64 19.17 4.77
N VAL A 152 -7.06 17.98 4.70
CA VAL A 152 -6.77 17.16 5.89
C VAL A 152 -5.64 16.18 5.64
N GLY A 153 -4.93 15.85 6.74
CA GLY A 153 -4.02 14.70 6.80
C GLY A 153 -4.79 13.39 6.93
N THR A 154 -4.38 12.42 6.14
CA THR A 154 -4.93 11.05 6.09
C THR A 154 -3.83 10.03 6.37
N VAL A 155 -4.17 8.76 6.56
CA VAL A 155 -3.17 7.69 6.74
C VAL A 155 -2.46 7.30 5.42
N GLY A 156 -2.85 7.91 4.31
CA GLY A 156 -2.26 7.71 2.99
C GLY A 156 -3.22 8.13 1.88
N SER A 157 -2.71 8.18 0.64
CA SER A 157 -3.51 8.60 -0.53
C SER A 157 -4.75 7.74 -0.77
N SER A 158 -4.79 6.49 -0.36
CA SER A 158 -6.01 5.68 -0.49
C SER A 158 -7.19 6.26 0.29
N GLU A 159 -6.98 6.71 1.53
CA GLU A 159 -8.01 7.44 2.30
C GLU A 159 -8.32 8.79 1.68
N ALA A 160 -7.30 9.54 1.27
CA ALA A 160 -7.45 10.84 0.61
C ALA A 160 -8.34 10.75 -0.65
N ILE A 161 -8.11 9.75 -1.50
CA ILE A 161 -8.91 9.44 -2.69
C ILE A 161 -10.36 9.11 -2.32
N MET A 162 -10.56 8.28 -1.28
CA MET A 162 -11.91 7.90 -0.83
C MET A 162 -12.70 9.11 -0.34
N LEU A 163 -12.06 10.03 0.39
CA LEU A 163 -12.68 11.28 0.85
C LEU A 163 -13.04 12.20 -0.33
N ALA A 164 -12.12 12.37 -1.29
CA ALA A 164 -12.37 13.18 -2.48
C ALA A 164 -13.52 12.59 -3.33
N GLY A 165 -13.48 11.27 -3.59
CA GLY A 165 -14.52 10.59 -4.35
C GLY A 165 -15.89 10.66 -3.67
N LEU A 166 -15.94 10.52 -2.34
CA LEU A 166 -17.18 10.70 -1.55
C LEU A 166 -17.72 12.15 -1.67
N ALA A 167 -16.85 13.16 -1.58
CA ALA A 167 -17.26 14.54 -1.75
C ALA A 167 -17.90 14.76 -3.12
N PHE A 168 -17.29 14.26 -4.20
CA PHE A 168 -17.88 14.35 -5.56
C PHE A 168 -19.19 13.58 -5.68
N LYS A 169 -19.28 12.38 -5.13
CA LYS A 169 -20.52 11.60 -5.12
C LYS A 169 -21.64 12.36 -4.42
N ARG A 170 -21.40 12.93 -3.23
CA ARG A 170 -22.40 13.70 -2.49
C ARG A 170 -22.82 14.98 -3.21
N LYS A 171 -21.88 15.73 -3.77
CA LYS A 171 -22.20 16.92 -4.61
C LYS A 171 -23.05 16.54 -5.80
N TRP A 172 -22.67 15.50 -6.54
CA TRP A 172 -23.46 15.00 -7.67
C TRP A 172 -24.87 14.57 -7.22
N GLN A 173 -24.99 13.81 -6.12
CA GLN A 173 -26.30 13.39 -5.58
C GLN A 173 -27.16 14.59 -5.17
N ALA A 174 -26.60 15.58 -4.49
CA ALA A 174 -27.32 16.78 -4.07
C ALA A 174 -27.85 17.57 -5.31
N ARG A 175 -27.01 17.75 -6.32
CA ARG A 175 -27.39 18.41 -7.59
C ARG A 175 -28.49 17.63 -8.32
N ARG A 176 -28.38 16.31 -8.44
CA ARG A 176 -29.42 15.48 -9.08
C ARG A 176 -30.74 15.57 -8.35
N LYS A 177 -30.72 15.47 -7.02
CA LYS A 177 -31.93 15.62 -6.17
C LYS A 177 -32.58 16.97 -6.33
N SER A 178 -31.83 18.08 -6.37
CA SER A 178 -32.38 19.43 -6.57
C SER A 178 -33.03 19.59 -7.94
N GLN A 179 -32.62 18.81 -8.94
CA GLN A 179 -33.22 18.76 -10.28
C GLN A 179 -34.36 17.74 -10.41
N GLY A 180 -34.72 17.01 -9.35
CA GLY A 180 -35.70 15.93 -9.39
C GLY A 180 -35.29 14.71 -10.24
N LYS A 181 -33.99 14.51 -10.44
CA LYS A 181 -33.42 13.43 -11.26
C LYS A 181 -32.95 12.26 -10.39
N PRO A 182 -32.93 11.01 -10.90
CA PRO A 182 -32.34 9.86 -10.24
C PRO A 182 -30.87 10.12 -9.85
N CYS A 183 -30.43 9.59 -8.67
CA CYS A 183 -29.09 9.79 -8.13
C CYS A 183 -28.47 8.49 -7.55
N ASP A 184 -28.83 7.36 -8.12
CA ASP A 184 -28.52 6.00 -7.66
C ASP A 184 -27.45 5.28 -8.48
N ASN A 185 -27.13 5.76 -9.69
CA ASN A 185 -26.15 5.16 -10.59
C ASN A 185 -24.95 6.09 -10.90
N PRO A 186 -24.13 6.48 -9.90
CA PRO A 186 -22.96 7.30 -10.15
C PRO A 186 -21.86 6.51 -10.86
N ASN A 187 -21.11 7.18 -11.74
CA ASN A 187 -19.91 6.63 -12.34
C ASN A 187 -18.71 7.60 -12.21
N ILE A 188 -17.52 7.04 -12.35
CA ILE A 188 -16.26 7.79 -12.36
C ILE A 188 -15.43 7.35 -13.57
N VAL A 189 -14.76 8.29 -14.23
CA VAL A 189 -13.88 7.99 -15.37
C VAL A 189 -12.43 8.05 -14.91
N THR A 190 -11.65 7.03 -15.27
CA THR A 190 -10.21 6.92 -14.97
C THR A 190 -9.46 6.30 -16.16
N GLY A 191 -8.14 6.35 -16.15
CA GLY A 191 -7.32 5.49 -17.02
C GLY A 191 -7.19 4.08 -16.44
N ALA A 192 -6.93 3.07 -17.26
CA ALA A 192 -6.62 1.72 -16.80
C ALA A 192 -5.25 1.59 -16.10
N ASN A 193 -4.47 2.67 -16.05
CA ASN A 193 -3.23 2.81 -15.30
C ASN A 193 -3.41 3.24 -13.83
N VAL A 194 -4.66 3.25 -13.32
CA VAL A 194 -4.95 3.64 -11.94
C VAL A 194 -4.40 2.65 -10.91
N GLN A 195 -4.17 3.16 -9.72
CA GLN A 195 -3.86 2.34 -8.57
C GLN A 195 -5.14 1.70 -8.02
N VAL A 196 -5.04 0.50 -7.45
CA VAL A 196 -6.17 -0.32 -6.94
C VAL A 196 -7.09 0.43 -5.95
N CYS A 197 -6.66 1.55 -5.37
CA CYS A 197 -7.51 2.36 -4.49
C CYS A 197 -8.75 2.92 -5.20
N TRP A 198 -8.68 3.19 -6.51
CA TRP A 198 -9.82 3.62 -7.30
C TRP A 198 -10.84 2.49 -7.53
N GLU A 199 -10.36 1.27 -7.78
CA GLU A 199 -11.23 0.09 -7.81
C GLU A 199 -11.90 -0.17 -6.44
N LYS A 200 -11.14 0.00 -5.35
CA LYS A 200 -11.71 -0.09 -3.99
C LYS A 200 -12.75 0.98 -3.74
N PHE A 201 -12.47 2.24 -4.12
CA PHE A 201 -13.45 3.32 -4.03
C PHE A 201 -14.74 2.96 -4.76
N ALA A 202 -14.62 2.54 -6.03
CA ALA A 202 -15.76 2.17 -6.85
C ALA A 202 -16.61 1.06 -6.20
N ARG A 203 -15.97 -0.02 -5.75
CA ARG A 203 -16.65 -1.16 -5.12
C ARG A 203 -17.25 -0.82 -3.76
N TYR A 204 -16.52 -0.11 -2.90
CA TYR A 204 -16.97 0.15 -1.53
C TYR A 204 -18.08 1.21 -1.45
N PHE A 205 -18.09 2.12 -2.39
CA PHE A 205 -19.05 3.21 -2.42
C PHE A 205 -20.07 3.11 -3.57
N GLU A 206 -20.17 1.93 -4.21
CA GLU A 206 -21.17 1.66 -5.26
C GLU A 206 -21.14 2.73 -6.36
N VAL A 207 -19.98 2.93 -6.96
CA VAL A 207 -19.71 3.81 -8.09
C VAL A 207 -19.23 2.95 -9.25
N GLU A 208 -19.81 3.08 -10.43
CA GLU A 208 -19.33 2.41 -11.61
C GLU A 208 -17.98 2.99 -12.04
N LEU A 209 -16.98 2.13 -12.25
CA LEU A 209 -15.67 2.53 -12.74
C LEU A 209 -15.63 2.40 -14.26
N LYS A 210 -15.50 3.52 -14.97
CA LYS A 210 -15.29 3.59 -16.40
C LYS A 210 -13.82 3.81 -16.69
N GLU A 211 -13.16 2.83 -17.31
CA GLU A 211 -11.73 2.85 -17.55
C GLU A 211 -11.39 3.12 -19.02
N VAL A 212 -10.60 4.15 -19.25
CA VAL A 212 -9.98 4.41 -20.56
C VAL A 212 -8.85 3.42 -20.73
N LYS A 213 -8.99 2.51 -21.70
CA LYS A 213 -8.02 1.47 -21.99
C LYS A 213 -6.72 2.07 -22.54
N LEU A 214 -5.60 1.44 -22.17
CA LEU A 214 -4.29 1.81 -22.67
C LEU A 214 -4.08 1.29 -24.11
N LYS A 215 -2.96 1.64 -24.68
CA LYS A 215 -2.47 1.04 -25.93
C LYS A 215 -0.94 0.97 -25.90
N LYS A 216 -0.38 0.03 -26.63
CA LYS A 216 1.07 -0.08 -26.76
C LYS A 216 1.70 1.25 -27.20
N GLY A 217 2.73 1.69 -26.46
CA GLY A 217 3.43 2.95 -26.70
C GLY A 217 2.75 4.20 -26.11
N TYR A 218 1.55 4.06 -25.49
CA TYR A 218 0.84 5.14 -24.81
C TYR A 218 0.19 4.60 -23.53
N TYR A 219 0.83 4.79 -22.37
CA TYR A 219 0.51 4.09 -21.12
C TYR A 219 -0.13 4.99 -20.07
N ILE A 220 -0.77 6.08 -20.49
CA ILE A 220 -1.54 7.01 -19.67
C ILE A 220 -2.94 7.17 -20.24
N MET A 221 -3.85 7.77 -19.49
CA MET A 221 -5.20 8.05 -19.92
C MET A 221 -5.21 8.99 -21.14
N ASP A 222 -5.95 8.63 -22.17
CA ASP A 222 -6.20 9.49 -23.32
C ASP A 222 -7.30 10.51 -22.96
N PRO A 223 -7.01 11.83 -22.90
CA PRO A 223 -7.98 12.84 -22.47
C PRO A 223 -9.23 12.91 -23.33
N VAL A 224 -9.09 12.68 -24.65
CA VAL A 224 -10.23 12.71 -25.59
C VAL A 224 -11.18 11.57 -25.26
N LYS A 225 -10.65 10.35 -25.14
CA LYS A 225 -11.46 9.18 -24.78
C LYS A 225 -12.08 9.31 -23.39
N ALA A 226 -11.35 9.90 -22.44
CA ALA A 226 -11.87 10.12 -21.09
C ALA A 226 -13.11 11.03 -21.13
N VAL A 227 -13.05 12.14 -21.83
CA VAL A 227 -14.18 13.08 -21.98
C VAL A 227 -15.33 12.45 -22.78
N ASP A 228 -15.05 11.60 -23.78
CA ASP A 228 -16.10 10.90 -24.53
C ASP A 228 -16.92 9.94 -23.63
N MET A 229 -16.29 9.35 -22.60
CA MET A 229 -16.95 8.46 -21.64
C MET A 229 -17.80 9.17 -20.57
N VAL A 230 -17.67 10.51 -20.46
CA VAL A 230 -18.44 11.32 -19.49
C VAL A 230 -19.91 11.38 -19.89
N ASP A 231 -20.77 11.12 -18.92
CA ASP A 231 -22.23 11.26 -19.04
C ASP A 231 -22.80 12.04 -17.83
N GLU A 232 -24.13 12.15 -17.76
CA GLU A 232 -24.83 12.88 -16.69
C GLU A 232 -24.67 12.25 -15.30
N ASN A 233 -24.20 10.98 -15.22
CA ASN A 233 -23.97 10.23 -13.98
C ASN A 233 -22.50 10.28 -13.54
N THR A 234 -21.63 10.92 -14.33
CA THR A 234 -20.20 11.02 -13.99
C THR A 234 -19.99 12.00 -12.85
N ILE A 235 -19.46 11.50 -11.75
CA ILE A 235 -19.19 12.31 -10.55
C ILE A 235 -17.89 13.11 -10.67
N CYS A 236 -16.86 12.56 -11.33
CA CYS A 236 -15.62 13.25 -11.71
C CYS A 236 -14.81 12.42 -12.72
N ILE A 237 -13.79 13.04 -13.32
CA ILE A 237 -12.67 12.34 -13.95
C ILE A 237 -11.50 12.36 -12.96
N ALA A 238 -10.86 11.22 -12.73
CA ALA A 238 -9.65 11.13 -11.92
C ALA A 238 -8.42 11.00 -12.82
N ALA A 239 -7.64 12.07 -12.89
CA ALA A 239 -6.37 12.14 -13.60
C ALA A 239 -5.21 11.80 -12.66
N ILE A 240 -4.12 11.23 -13.19
CA ILE A 240 -2.94 10.82 -12.43
C ILE A 240 -1.75 11.70 -12.74
N LEU A 241 -1.15 12.29 -11.72
CA LEU A 241 0.14 12.95 -11.81
C LEU A 241 1.24 12.02 -11.27
N GLY A 242 1.81 11.22 -12.16
CA GLY A 242 2.84 10.22 -11.82
C GLY A 242 2.28 8.80 -11.76
N SER A 243 2.07 8.19 -12.93
CA SER A 243 1.61 6.82 -13.08
C SER A 243 2.52 5.84 -12.32
N THR A 244 1.92 4.91 -11.59
CA THR A 244 2.65 3.84 -10.90
C THR A 244 3.41 2.94 -11.89
N LEU A 245 2.94 2.84 -13.13
CA LEU A 245 3.51 1.95 -14.14
C LEU A 245 4.76 2.52 -14.80
N THR A 246 4.68 3.77 -15.27
CA THR A 246 5.72 4.40 -16.09
C THR A 246 6.26 5.71 -15.53
N GLY A 247 5.63 6.25 -14.49
CA GLY A 247 5.99 7.55 -13.90
C GLY A 247 5.45 8.76 -14.65
N GLU A 248 4.82 8.58 -15.80
CA GLU A 248 4.33 9.65 -16.66
C GLU A 248 3.23 10.48 -15.98
N PHE A 249 3.15 11.74 -16.35
CA PHE A 249 2.08 12.66 -15.99
C PHE A 249 1.00 12.64 -17.07
N GLU A 250 -0.25 12.58 -16.67
CA GLU A 250 -1.39 12.75 -17.58
C GLU A 250 -1.58 14.24 -17.94
N ASP A 251 -2.08 14.49 -19.13
CA ASP A 251 -2.30 15.84 -19.64
C ASP A 251 -3.59 16.43 -19.05
N VAL A 252 -3.47 16.99 -17.84
CA VAL A 252 -4.60 17.57 -17.10
C VAL A 252 -5.08 18.86 -17.75
N THR A 253 -4.19 19.60 -18.41
CA THR A 253 -4.54 20.85 -19.15
C THR A 253 -5.49 20.54 -20.30
N LEU A 254 -5.10 19.62 -21.18
CA LEU A 254 -5.96 19.21 -22.29
C LEU A 254 -7.28 18.59 -21.78
N LEU A 255 -7.23 17.81 -20.69
CA LEU A 255 -8.41 17.23 -20.06
C LEU A 255 -9.37 18.32 -19.58
N ASP A 256 -8.86 19.35 -18.91
CA ASP A 256 -9.65 20.50 -18.41
C ASP A 256 -10.31 21.25 -19.57
N GLU A 257 -9.57 21.56 -20.63
CA GLU A 257 -10.09 22.24 -21.82
C GLU A 257 -11.23 21.47 -22.50
N LEU A 258 -11.02 20.18 -22.74
CA LEU A 258 -12.03 19.31 -23.38
C LEU A 258 -13.25 19.13 -22.51
N LEU A 259 -13.06 18.96 -21.20
CA LEU A 259 -14.15 18.76 -20.25
C LEU A 259 -14.95 20.06 -20.03
N MET A 260 -14.29 21.23 -20.02
CA MET A 260 -15.00 22.55 -19.99
C MET A 260 -15.93 22.69 -21.20
N LYS A 261 -15.46 22.33 -22.39
CA LYS A 261 -16.29 22.35 -23.60
C LYS A 261 -17.49 21.39 -23.47
N LYS A 262 -17.25 20.15 -23.03
CA LYS A 262 -18.31 19.14 -22.81
C LYS A 262 -19.34 19.62 -21.79
N ASN A 263 -18.90 20.15 -20.65
CA ASN A 263 -19.77 20.69 -19.62
C ASN A 263 -20.64 21.87 -20.14
N LYS A 264 -20.05 22.75 -20.95
CA LYS A 264 -20.78 23.87 -21.57
C LYS A 264 -21.85 23.40 -22.57
N GLU A 265 -21.54 22.37 -23.37
CA GLU A 265 -22.46 21.82 -24.38
C GLU A 265 -23.62 21.05 -23.76
N THR A 266 -23.36 20.33 -22.65
CA THR A 266 -24.34 19.42 -22.03
C THR A 266 -25.08 20.04 -20.83
N GLY A 267 -24.54 21.10 -20.25
CA GLY A 267 -25.02 21.67 -18.98
C GLY A 267 -24.62 20.83 -17.77
N TRP A 268 -23.68 19.89 -17.91
CA TRP A 268 -23.12 19.11 -16.81
C TRP A 268 -22.05 19.95 -16.10
N GLU A 269 -21.70 19.52 -14.87
CA GLU A 269 -20.68 20.16 -14.04
C GLU A 269 -19.69 19.11 -13.54
N THR A 270 -19.20 18.28 -14.44
CA THR A 270 -18.25 17.23 -14.11
C THR A 270 -16.89 17.85 -13.76
N PRO A 271 -16.35 17.61 -12.56
CA PRO A 271 -15.06 18.12 -12.12
C PRO A 271 -13.92 17.13 -12.43
N ILE A 272 -12.68 17.59 -12.16
CA ILE A 272 -11.47 16.78 -12.17
C ILE A 272 -10.96 16.63 -10.73
N HIS A 273 -10.56 15.39 -10.40
CA HIS A 273 -9.66 15.09 -9.29
C HIS A 273 -8.28 14.75 -9.82
N VAL A 274 -7.23 15.27 -9.20
CA VAL A 274 -5.86 14.90 -9.56
C VAL A 274 -5.26 14.02 -8.47
N ASP A 275 -5.05 12.74 -8.81
CA ASP A 275 -4.27 11.83 -7.98
C ASP A 275 -2.78 12.11 -8.19
N ALA A 276 -2.26 13.01 -7.39
CA ALA A 276 -0.85 13.40 -7.37
C ALA A 276 -0.06 12.65 -6.30
N ALA A 277 -0.50 11.43 -5.92
CA ALA A 277 0.12 10.66 -4.86
C ALA A 277 1.64 10.54 -4.98
N SER A 278 2.16 10.42 -6.19
CA SER A 278 3.60 10.34 -6.45
C SER A 278 4.15 11.67 -6.99
N GLY A 279 3.47 12.34 -7.91
CA GLY A 279 3.96 13.51 -8.63
C GLY A 279 3.79 14.84 -7.89
N GLY A 280 2.90 14.92 -6.88
CA GLY A 280 2.58 16.20 -6.22
C GLY A 280 3.73 16.83 -5.43
N PHE A 281 4.70 16.04 -4.96
CA PHE A 281 5.94 16.56 -4.37
C PHE A 281 7.14 16.48 -5.34
N ILE A 282 6.87 16.40 -6.64
CA ILE A 282 7.90 16.43 -7.69
C ILE A 282 7.62 17.58 -8.66
N ALA A 283 6.45 17.59 -9.29
CA ALA A 283 6.12 18.52 -10.35
C ALA A 283 6.31 20.00 -9.96
N PRO A 284 5.86 20.47 -8.77
CA PRO A 284 6.02 21.87 -8.40
C PRO A 284 7.48 22.33 -8.30
N PHE A 285 8.41 21.41 -8.01
CA PHE A 285 9.81 21.74 -7.78
C PHE A 285 10.67 21.64 -9.04
N VAL A 286 10.36 20.69 -9.93
CA VAL A 286 11.21 20.39 -11.10
C VAL A 286 10.54 20.66 -12.46
N TYR A 287 9.22 20.86 -12.46
CA TYR A 287 8.42 21.23 -13.63
C TYR A 287 7.43 22.35 -13.30
N PRO A 288 7.87 23.53 -12.80
CA PRO A 288 6.97 24.58 -12.30
C PRO A 288 6.02 25.12 -13.35
N GLU A 289 6.41 25.06 -14.64
CA GLU A 289 5.60 25.51 -15.77
C GLU A 289 4.46 24.53 -16.14
N LEU A 290 4.51 23.29 -15.61
CA LEU A 290 3.47 22.32 -15.91
C LEU A 290 2.19 22.65 -15.15
N GLU A 291 1.12 22.94 -15.87
CA GLU A 291 -0.21 23.18 -15.30
C GLU A 291 -0.97 21.86 -15.14
N TRP A 292 -1.26 21.49 -13.92
CA TRP A 292 -1.96 20.26 -13.56
C TRP A 292 -2.82 20.42 -12.30
N ASP A 293 -2.67 21.54 -11.60
CA ASP A 293 -3.18 21.82 -10.25
C ASP A 293 -4.35 22.78 -10.25
N PHE A 294 -4.58 23.47 -9.14
CA PHE A 294 -5.69 24.41 -9.00
C PHE A 294 -5.60 25.66 -9.91
N ARG A 295 -4.59 25.83 -10.73
CA ARG A 295 -4.60 26.81 -11.84
C ARG A 295 -5.69 26.45 -12.85
N LEU A 296 -6.01 25.17 -13.00
CA LEU A 296 -7.05 24.66 -13.90
C LEU A 296 -8.43 24.70 -13.19
N PRO A 297 -9.45 25.34 -13.78
CA PRO A 297 -10.72 25.64 -13.11
C PRO A 297 -11.56 24.43 -12.74
N LEU A 298 -11.48 23.31 -13.47
CA LEU A 298 -12.23 22.09 -13.17
C LEU A 298 -11.54 21.18 -12.15
N VAL A 299 -10.27 21.42 -11.80
CA VAL A 299 -9.60 20.72 -10.72
C VAL A 299 -10.19 21.17 -9.38
N LYS A 300 -10.93 20.28 -8.71
CA LYS A 300 -11.67 20.58 -7.47
C LYS A 300 -11.04 19.95 -6.23
N SER A 301 -10.26 18.88 -6.39
CA SER A 301 -9.47 18.31 -5.31
C SER A 301 -8.20 17.65 -5.84
N ILE A 302 -7.19 17.61 -4.98
CA ILE A 302 -5.88 16.99 -5.24
C ILE A 302 -5.50 16.18 -4.02
N ASN A 303 -5.01 14.94 -4.21
CA ASN A 303 -4.35 14.20 -3.14
C ASN A 303 -2.85 14.05 -3.40
N VAL A 304 -2.07 13.94 -2.33
CA VAL A 304 -0.64 13.67 -2.41
C VAL A 304 -0.20 12.78 -1.23
N SER A 305 0.75 11.86 -1.48
CA SER A 305 1.32 11.02 -0.41
C SER A 305 2.51 11.71 0.24
N GLY A 306 2.37 12.09 1.50
CA GLY A 306 3.49 12.59 2.31
C GLY A 306 4.59 11.53 2.50
N HIS A 307 4.19 10.26 2.58
CA HIS A 307 5.08 9.14 2.77
C HIS A 307 5.79 8.62 1.50
N LYS A 308 5.62 9.30 0.36
CA LYS A 308 6.40 9.07 -0.86
C LYS A 308 7.44 10.20 -1.00
N TYR A 309 7.32 11.01 -2.04
CA TYR A 309 8.24 12.14 -2.23
C TYR A 309 7.98 13.35 -1.31
N GLY A 310 7.00 13.24 -0.38
CA GLY A 310 6.89 14.13 0.76
C GLY A 310 7.93 13.85 1.85
N LEU A 311 8.76 12.80 1.69
CA LEU A 311 9.95 12.47 2.48
C LEU A 311 9.65 12.13 3.95
N VAL A 312 8.50 11.48 4.21
CA VAL A 312 8.07 11.02 5.54
C VAL A 312 7.87 9.51 5.52
N TYR A 313 8.13 8.83 6.64
CA TYR A 313 7.84 7.41 6.78
C TYR A 313 6.38 7.05 6.51
N PRO A 314 6.04 5.77 6.18
CA PRO A 314 4.68 5.33 5.88
C PRO A 314 3.65 5.78 6.90
N GLY A 315 2.45 6.15 6.43
CA GLY A 315 1.32 6.49 7.29
C GLY A 315 0.81 7.93 7.18
N VAL A 316 1.15 8.66 6.10
CA VAL A 316 0.61 9.99 5.86
C VAL A 316 0.31 10.23 4.37
N GLY A 317 -0.86 10.80 4.12
CA GLY A 317 -1.28 11.38 2.85
C GLY A 317 -2.09 12.65 3.11
N TRP A 318 -2.31 13.41 2.08
CA TRP A 318 -3.01 14.70 2.14
C TRP A 318 -4.07 14.76 1.06
N VAL A 319 -5.19 15.36 1.37
CA VAL A 319 -6.18 15.81 0.40
C VAL A 319 -6.48 17.27 0.62
N VAL A 320 -6.52 18.03 -0.48
CA VAL A 320 -6.86 19.45 -0.50
C VAL A 320 -7.98 19.66 -1.49
N TRP A 321 -8.98 20.45 -1.11
CA TRP A 321 -10.06 20.91 -1.98
C TRP A 321 -9.81 22.34 -2.41
N ARG A 322 -10.30 22.68 -3.60
CA ARG A 322 -10.20 24.03 -4.16
C ARG A 322 -10.86 25.08 -3.27
N SER A 323 -12.03 24.75 -2.73
CA SER A 323 -12.84 25.64 -1.89
C SER A 323 -13.69 24.86 -0.90
N LYS A 324 -14.28 25.55 0.08
CA LYS A 324 -15.22 24.96 1.04
C LYS A 324 -16.43 24.33 0.32
N ASP A 325 -16.88 24.91 -0.78
CA ASP A 325 -18.01 24.37 -1.55
C ASP A 325 -17.72 23.01 -2.18
N ASP A 326 -16.46 22.59 -2.25
CA ASP A 326 -16.05 21.30 -2.81
C ASP A 326 -16.03 20.17 -1.77
N LEU A 327 -16.18 20.50 -0.48
CA LEU A 327 -16.37 19.54 0.61
C LEU A 327 -17.81 19.69 1.19
N PRO A 328 -18.74 18.77 0.86
CA PRO A 328 -20.11 18.81 1.38
C PRO A 328 -20.17 18.73 2.91
N GLU A 329 -20.99 19.60 3.52
CA GLU A 329 -21.16 19.69 4.97
C GLU A 329 -21.70 18.39 5.59
N ASP A 330 -22.48 17.61 4.85
CA ASP A 330 -23.01 16.31 5.31
C ASP A 330 -21.95 15.23 5.49
N LEU A 331 -20.71 15.47 5.06
CA LEU A 331 -19.54 14.62 5.32
C LEU A 331 -18.74 15.07 6.55
N VAL A 332 -19.04 16.23 7.13
CA VAL A 332 -18.37 16.76 8.31
C VAL A 332 -19.16 16.36 9.55
N PHE A 333 -18.53 15.58 10.42
CA PHE A 333 -19.13 15.14 11.67
C PHE A 333 -18.63 16.00 12.82
N HIS A 334 -19.53 16.43 13.69
CA HIS A 334 -19.21 17.20 14.88
C HIS A 334 -19.18 16.30 16.12
N ILE A 335 -18.08 16.32 16.84
CA ILE A 335 -17.85 15.49 18.04
C ILE A 335 -17.77 16.42 19.24
N ASN A 336 -18.58 16.17 20.27
CA ASN A 336 -18.66 17.03 21.45
C ASN A 336 -18.25 16.36 22.77
N TYR A 337 -18.00 15.05 22.77
CA TYR A 337 -17.65 14.30 23.99
C TYR A 337 -16.16 14.36 24.34
N LEU A 338 -15.33 14.98 23.52
CA LEU A 338 -13.90 15.23 23.77
C LEU A 338 -13.62 16.64 24.32
N GLY A 339 -14.62 17.30 24.93
CA GLY A 339 -14.44 18.58 25.64
C GLY A 339 -14.92 19.82 24.86
N SER A 340 -14.81 19.83 23.55
CA SER A 340 -15.29 20.89 22.66
C SER A 340 -15.96 20.33 21.41
N ASP A 341 -16.59 21.19 20.60
CA ASP A 341 -17.12 20.80 19.29
C ASP A 341 -15.97 20.69 18.29
N GLN A 342 -15.67 19.45 17.88
CA GLN A 342 -14.54 19.13 17.02
C GLN A 342 -15.04 18.58 15.68
N PRO A 343 -14.83 19.29 14.55
CA PRO A 343 -15.22 18.78 13.25
C PRO A 343 -14.25 17.71 12.77
N THR A 344 -14.77 16.58 12.29
CA THR A 344 -14.00 15.51 11.66
C THR A 344 -14.68 14.99 10.40
N PHE A 345 -13.92 14.67 9.37
CA PHE A 345 -14.42 14.10 8.12
C PHE A 345 -13.50 13.02 7.54
N THR A 346 -12.49 12.58 8.28
CA THR A 346 -11.62 11.46 7.89
C THR A 346 -12.33 10.12 8.10
N LEU A 347 -11.99 9.11 7.29
CA LEU A 347 -12.52 7.76 7.46
C LEU A 347 -12.02 7.11 8.76
N ASN A 348 -10.75 7.39 9.11
CA ASN A 348 -10.17 6.93 10.37
C ASN A 348 -10.47 7.94 11.48
N PHE A 349 -10.90 7.44 12.64
CA PHE A 349 -11.14 8.26 13.82
C PHE A 349 -9.82 8.49 14.58
N SER A 350 -9.33 7.47 15.26
CA SER A 350 -8.03 7.55 15.96
C SER A 350 -6.87 7.58 14.98
N LYS A 351 -5.96 8.55 15.15
CA LYS A 351 -4.81 8.78 14.24
C LYS A 351 -3.57 9.16 15.03
N GLY A 352 -2.42 8.54 14.67
CA GLY A 352 -1.13 8.90 15.23
C GLY A 352 -0.63 10.25 14.72
N SER A 353 -0.08 11.07 15.60
CA SER A 353 0.40 12.43 15.30
C SER A 353 1.78 12.47 14.65
N SER A 354 2.58 11.43 14.81
CA SER A 354 4.01 11.43 14.48
C SER A 354 4.31 11.76 13.03
N GLN A 355 3.54 11.24 12.08
CA GLN A 355 3.73 11.50 10.65
C GLN A 355 3.34 12.94 10.26
N ILE A 356 2.35 13.52 10.92
CA ILE A 356 1.97 14.93 10.72
C ILE A 356 3.12 15.85 11.18
N ILE A 357 3.66 15.58 12.36
CA ILE A 357 4.79 16.33 12.93
C ILE A 357 6.03 16.16 12.03
N ALA A 358 6.28 14.94 11.55
CA ALA A 358 7.38 14.66 10.63
C ALA A 358 7.23 15.41 9.29
N GLN A 359 6.00 15.49 8.74
CA GLN A 359 5.78 16.25 7.51
C GLN A 359 6.06 17.74 7.69
N TYR A 360 5.60 18.32 8.81
CA TYR A 360 5.90 19.71 9.11
C TYR A 360 7.40 19.95 9.32
N TYR A 361 8.10 19.01 10.01
CA TYR A 361 9.55 19.05 10.13
C TYR A 361 10.23 19.11 8.76
N GLN A 362 9.84 18.22 7.83
CA GLN A 362 10.41 18.20 6.49
C GLN A 362 10.17 19.52 5.74
N PHE A 363 8.98 20.10 5.84
CA PHE A 363 8.67 21.36 5.17
C PHE A 363 9.54 22.53 5.67
N ILE A 364 9.71 22.66 6.98
CA ILE A 364 10.51 23.76 7.53
C ILE A 364 12.01 23.50 7.45
N ARG A 365 12.43 22.21 7.52
CA ARG A 365 13.85 21.82 7.47
C ARG A 365 14.42 21.97 6.06
N LEU A 366 13.69 21.53 5.06
CA LEU A 366 14.15 21.52 3.68
C LEU A 366 13.76 22.81 2.93
N GLY A 367 12.55 23.30 3.17
CA GLY A 367 12.00 24.39 2.39
C GLY A 367 11.85 24.01 0.91
N PHE A 368 11.50 24.98 0.07
CA PHE A 368 11.32 24.78 -1.37
C PHE A 368 12.62 24.31 -2.04
N GLU A 369 13.74 24.98 -1.76
CA GLU A 369 15.05 24.68 -2.36
C GLU A 369 15.57 23.27 -1.97
N GLY A 370 15.38 22.85 -0.72
CA GLY A 370 15.78 21.51 -0.28
C GLY A 370 15.00 20.41 -1.01
N TYR A 371 13.68 20.56 -1.13
CA TYR A 371 12.87 19.63 -1.93
C TYR A 371 13.30 19.61 -3.39
N LYS A 372 13.50 20.77 -4.01
CA LYS A 372 13.96 20.88 -5.40
C LYS A 372 15.28 20.14 -5.61
N ASN A 373 16.28 20.40 -4.78
CA ASN A 373 17.59 19.78 -4.88
C ASN A 373 17.52 18.24 -4.74
N ILE A 374 16.68 17.73 -3.85
CA ILE A 374 16.46 16.29 -3.66
C ILE A 374 15.80 15.69 -4.90
N MET A 375 14.75 16.31 -5.43
CA MET A 375 14.02 15.80 -6.61
C MET A 375 14.87 15.85 -7.87
N GLU A 376 15.66 16.90 -8.08
CA GLU A 376 16.65 16.98 -9.16
C GLU A 376 17.71 15.88 -9.05
N THR A 377 18.18 15.59 -7.82
CA THR A 377 19.13 14.50 -7.57
C THR A 377 18.50 13.12 -7.89
N CYS A 378 17.25 12.88 -7.50
CA CYS A 378 16.53 11.66 -7.85
C CYS A 378 16.42 11.49 -9.36
N LEU A 379 16.05 12.55 -10.10
CA LEU A 379 15.97 12.53 -11.55
C LEU A 379 17.35 12.29 -12.19
N ALA A 380 18.40 12.92 -11.67
CA ALA A 380 19.77 12.70 -12.16
C ALA A 380 20.22 11.25 -11.97
N ASN A 381 19.91 10.63 -10.82
CA ASN A 381 20.23 9.23 -10.57
C ASN A 381 19.39 8.27 -11.42
N ALA A 382 18.12 8.63 -11.72
CA ALA A 382 17.30 7.88 -12.67
C ALA A 382 17.92 7.89 -14.08
N ARG A 383 18.44 9.05 -14.54
CA ARG A 383 19.15 9.15 -15.82
C ARG A 383 20.40 8.28 -15.85
N VAL A 384 21.19 8.24 -14.77
CA VAL A 384 22.38 7.36 -14.69
C VAL A 384 22.00 5.89 -14.90
N LEU A 385 20.91 5.42 -14.27
CA LEU A 385 20.42 4.06 -14.48
C LEU A 385 19.93 3.86 -15.92
N LYS A 386 19.15 4.79 -16.46
CA LYS A 386 18.65 4.78 -17.84
C LYS A 386 19.79 4.66 -18.84
N ASP A 387 20.81 5.53 -18.74
CA ASP A 387 21.99 5.52 -19.60
C ASP A 387 22.75 4.18 -19.53
N GLY A 388 22.85 3.61 -18.32
CA GLY A 388 23.44 2.29 -18.12
C GLY A 388 22.69 1.18 -18.85
N LEU A 389 21.35 1.19 -18.79
CA LEU A 389 20.50 0.22 -19.48
C LEU A 389 20.55 0.38 -21.00
N GLU A 390 20.54 1.62 -21.51
CA GLU A 390 20.63 1.92 -22.94
C GLU A 390 21.97 1.46 -23.54
N LYS A 391 23.09 1.68 -22.83
CA LYS A 391 24.43 1.23 -23.24
C LYS A 391 24.54 -0.29 -23.41
N MET A 392 23.75 -1.07 -22.67
CA MET A 392 23.70 -2.53 -22.83
C MET A 392 23.07 -2.95 -24.16
N GLY A 393 22.26 -2.09 -24.80
CA GLY A 393 21.60 -2.36 -26.07
C GLY A 393 20.51 -3.44 -26.03
N ARG A 394 20.20 -3.96 -24.83
CA ARG A 394 19.28 -5.10 -24.60
C ARG A 394 17.88 -4.65 -24.17
N PHE A 395 17.75 -3.42 -23.72
CA PHE A 395 16.51 -2.88 -23.16
C PHE A 395 15.94 -1.75 -24.03
N GLU A 396 14.61 -1.65 -24.00
CA GLU A 396 13.83 -0.51 -24.43
C GLU A 396 13.36 0.23 -23.18
N ILE A 397 13.60 1.53 -23.10
CA ILE A 397 13.11 2.37 -22.01
C ILE A 397 11.67 2.76 -22.32
N ILE A 398 10.78 2.45 -21.38
CA ILE A 398 9.34 2.68 -21.50
C ILE A 398 8.95 4.01 -20.84
N SER A 399 9.55 4.35 -19.68
CA SER A 399 9.32 5.62 -19.00
C SER A 399 9.82 6.81 -19.81
N LYS A 400 9.11 7.94 -19.73
CA LYS A 400 9.49 9.21 -20.38
C LYS A 400 10.46 10.01 -19.52
N ASP A 401 11.01 11.11 -20.09
CA ASP A 401 11.92 11.98 -19.38
C ASP A 401 11.19 12.93 -18.41
N VAL A 402 9.94 13.27 -18.70
CA VAL A 402 9.06 14.06 -17.84
C VAL A 402 8.19 13.10 -17.04
N GLY A 403 8.29 13.17 -15.72
CA GLY A 403 7.54 12.29 -14.81
C GLY A 403 8.20 12.18 -13.45
N VAL A 404 7.76 11.21 -12.66
CA VAL A 404 8.39 10.88 -11.37
C VAL A 404 9.73 10.16 -11.60
N PRO A 405 10.70 10.29 -10.66
CA PRO A 405 12.01 9.64 -10.81
C PRO A 405 11.88 8.12 -10.74
N LEU A 406 11.62 7.49 -11.87
CA LEU A 406 11.66 6.04 -12.04
C LEU A 406 12.13 5.66 -13.43
N VAL A 407 12.59 4.42 -13.58
CA VAL A 407 12.97 3.84 -14.87
C VAL A 407 12.15 2.57 -15.07
N ALA A 408 11.22 2.62 -16.02
CA ALA A 408 10.49 1.46 -16.52
C ALA A 408 11.12 1.02 -17.85
N PHE A 409 11.47 -0.26 -17.97
CA PHE A 409 12.19 -0.78 -19.11
C PHE A 409 11.79 -2.21 -19.43
N SER A 410 11.83 -2.57 -20.71
CA SER A 410 11.48 -3.88 -21.25
C SER A 410 12.64 -4.49 -22.01
N LEU A 411 12.64 -5.81 -22.20
CA LEU A 411 13.59 -6.47 -23.10
C LEU A 411 13.22 -6.19 -24.56
N ARG A 412 14.19 -5.77 -25.39
CA ARG A 412 14.01 -5.62 -26.85
C ARG A 412 13.69 -6.96 -27.53
N ASN A 413 14.21 -8.05 -26.98
CA ASN A 413 13.96 -9.39 -27.45
C ASN A 413 13.71 -10.32 -26.26
N SER A 414 12.46 -10.71 -26.07
CA SER A 414 12.00 -11.61 -25.01
C SER A 414 11.92 -13.09 -25.44
N SER A 415 12.38 -13.45 -26.64
CA SER A 415 12.24 -14.83 -27.15
C SER A 415 13.07 -15.87 -26.38
N LYS A 416 14.14 -15.45 -25.69
CA LYS A 416 15.02 -16.34 -24.92
C LYS A 416 14.88 -16.19 -23.42
N HIS A 417 14.59 -14.98 -22.95
CA HIS A 417 14.51 -14.63 -21.53
C HIS A 417 13.41 -13.62 -21.29
N THR A 418 12.86 -13.63 -20.06
CA THR A 418 11.78 -12.76 -19.64
C THR A 418 12.27 -11.74 -18.62
N VAL A 419 11.57 -10.61 -18.49
CA VAL A 419 11.81 -9.62 -17.44
C VAL A 419 11.59 -10.21 -16.04
N PHE A 420 10.74 -11.24 -15.92
CA PHE A 420 10.47 -11.93 -14.67
C PHE A 420 11.69 -12.73 -14.18
N GLU A 421 12.41 -13.40 -15.08
CA GLU A 421 13.65 -14.11 -14.75
C GLU A 421 14.75 -13.15 -14.27
N ILE A 422 14.83 -11.96 -14.88
CA ILE A 422 15.76 -10.91 -14.45
C ILE A 422 15.39 -10.42 -13.05
N SER A 423 14.12 -10.12 -12.80
CA SER A 423 13.60 -9.69 -11.50
C SER A 423 13.95 -10.70 -10.40
N GLU A 424 13.69 -11.99 -10.63
CA GLU A 424 13.99 -13.05 -9.68
C GLU A 424 15.51 -13.19 -9.43
N SER A 425 16.31 -13.12 -10.49
CA SER A 425 17.77 -13.25 -10.37
C SER A 425 18.42 -12.08 -9.65
N LEU A 426 17.87 -10.88 -9.75
CA LEU A 426 18.33 -9.68 -9.04
C LEU A 426 18.19 -9.80 -7.52
N ARG A 427 17.25 -10.62 -7.02
CA ARG A 427 17.10 -10.87 -5.58
C ARG A 427 18.35 -11.48 -4.95
N ARG A 428 19.16 -12.22 -5.71
CA ARG A 428 20.45 -12.78 -5.24
C ARG A 428 21.48 -11.69 -4.90
N TYR A 429 21.31 -10.49 -5.47
CA TYR A 429 22.11 -9.32 -5.17
C TYR A 429 21.45 -8.37 -4.16
N GLY A 430 20.31 -8.79 -3.56
CA GLY A 430 19.53 -8.00 -2.60
C GLY A 430 18.57 -7.00 -3.23
N TRP A 431 18.52 -6.88 -4.56
CA TRP A 431 17.61 -5.97 -5.24
C TRP A 431 16.20 -6.52 -5.35
N ILE A 432 15.21 -5.68 -5.06
CA ILE A 432 13.80 -5.93 -5.36
C ILE A 432 13.40 -4.97 -6.49
N VAL A 433 13.46 -5.46 -7.72
CA VAL A 433 13.03 -4.75 -8.95
C VAL A 433 11.83 -5.50 -9.49
N PRO A 434 10.59 -4.99 -9.36
CA PRO A 434 9.39 -5.71 -9.78
C PRO A 434 9.32 -5.82 -11.29
N ALA A 435 8.81 -6.97 -11.75
CA ALA A 435 8.42 -7.21 -13.13
C ALA A 435 6.89 -7.39 -13.17
N TYR A 436 6.25 -6.84 -14.19
CA TYR A 436 4.80 -6.95 -14.42
C TYR A 436 4.46 -6.74 -15.89
N THR A 437 3.25 -7.16 -16.29
CA THR A 437 2.66 -6.81 -17.59
C THR A 437 1.86 -5.53 -17.46
N MET A 438 1.76 -4.78 -18.56
CA MET A 438 0.89 -3.61 -18.62
C MET A 438 -0.61 -4.03 -18.49
N PRO A 439 -1.52 -3.10 -18.13
CA PRO A 439 -2.95 -3.34 -18.06
C PRO A 439 -3.58 -3.76 -19.39
N PRO A 440 -4.90 -4.11 -19.38
CA PRO A 440 -5.65 -4.49 -20.57
C PRO A 440 -5.42 -3.59 -21.79
N ASP A 441 -5.33 -4.23 -22.96
CA ASP A 441 -4.99 -3.70 -24.29
C ASP A 441 -3.50 -3.31 -24.46
N ALA A 442 -2.63 -3.64 -23.48
CA ALA A 442 -1.17 -3.51 -23.57
C ALA A 442 -0.42 -4.67 -22.85
N GLU A 443 -1.12 -5.80 -22.55
CA GLU A 443 -0.59 -6.91 -21.72
C GLU A 443 0.63 -7.60 -22.35
N GLU A 444 0.80 -7.50 -23.67
CA GLU A 444 1.99 -8.03 -24.35
C GLU A 444 3.28 -7.31 -23.97
N VAL A 445 3.19 -6.14 -23.30
CA VAL A 445 4.34 -5.39 -22.83
C VAL A 445 4.62 -5.75 -21.36
N ALA A 446 5.69 -6.50 -21.14
CA ALA A 446 6.19 -6.82 -19.83
C ALA A 446 7.40 -5.93 -19.48
N VAL A 447 7.40 -5.36 -18.30
CA VAL A 447 8.38 -4.37 -17.86
C VAL A 447 9.02 -4.71 -16.53
N LEU A 448 10.24 -4.20 -16.33
CA LEU A 448 10.88 -4.01 -15.03
C LEU A 448 10.77 -2.54 -14.65
N ARG A 449 10.61 -2.24 -13.37
CA ARG A 449 10.52 -0.86 -12.88
C ARG A 449 11.41 -0.64 -11.67
N ALA A 450 12.28 0.36 -11.73
CA ALA A 450 13.08 0.84 -10.62
C ALA A 450 12.63 2.25 -10.21
N VAL A 451 12.10 2.39 -9.01
CA VAL A 451 11.75 3.70 -8.41
C VAL A 451 12.99 4.28 -7.76
N ILE A 452 13.30 5.54 -8.08
CA ILE A 452 14.47 6.24 -7.58
C ILE A 452 14.04 7.23 -6.51
N ARG A 453 14.41 6.94 -5.26
CA ARG A 453 14.08 7.75 -4.08
C ARG A 453 15.29 8.55 -3.63
N GLU A 454 15.10 9.39 -2.60
CA GLU A 454 16.10 10.24 -1.97
C GLU A 454 17.34 9.47 -1.47
N ASP A 455 17.15 8.23 -1.04
CA ASP A 455 18.21 7.36 -0.50
C ASP A 455 18.95 6.53 -1.58
N PHE A 456 18.54 6.66 -2.86
CA PHE A 456 19.15 5.94 -3.98
C PHE A 456 20.23 6.77 -4.65
N SER A 457 21.47 6.53 -4.24
CA SER A 457 22.63 7.29 -4.73
C SER A 457 23.03 6.92 -6.17
N ARG A 458 23.85 7.78 -6.79
CA ARG A 458 24.47 7.51 -8.09
C ARG A 458 25.23 6.17 -8.12
N SER A 459 25.99 5.87 -7.06
CA SER A 459 26.73 4.60 -6.94
C SER A 459 25.80 3.39 -6.95
N LEU A 460 24.59 3.51 -6.35
CA LEU A 460 23.59 2.44 -6.38
C LEU A 460 22.99 2.29 -7.78
N ALA A 461 22.78 3.40 -8.52
CA ALA A 461 22.31 3.34 -9.91
C ALA A 461 23.33 2.64 -10.82
N GLU A 462 24.61 2.99 -10.72
CA GLU A 462 25.70 2.35 -11.45
C GLU A 462 25.85 0.87 -11.07
N ARG A 463 25.72 0.56 -9.78
CA ARG A 463 25.76 -0.82 -9.27
C ARG A 463 24.59 -1.66 -9.78
N LEU A 464 23.37 -1.14 -9.74
CA LEU A 464 22.18 -1.83 -10.26
C LEU A 464 22.35 -2.15 -11.75
N ALA A 465 22.79 -1.18 -12.56
CA ALA A 465 23.07 -1.39 -13.99
C ALA A 465 24.10 -2.52 -14.18
N SER A 466 25.21 -2.50 -13.42
CA SER A 466 26.22 -3.58 -13.47
C SER A 466 25.66 -4.94 -13.07
N ASP A 467 24.83 -5.00 -12.03
CA ASP A 467 24.26 -6.26 -11.57
C ASP A 467 23.19 -6.80 -12.53
N ILE A 468 22.42 -5.93 -13.21
CA ILE A 468 21.54 -6.32 -14.33
C ILE A 468 22.36 -6.93 -15.48
N GLU A 469 23.48 -6.34 -15.85
CA GLU A 469 24.36 -6.90 -16.89
C GLU A 469 24.91 -8.28 -16.51
N LYS A 470 25.32 -8.48 -15.25
CA LYS A 470 25.77 -9.78 -14.74
C LYS A 470 24.66 -10.82 -14.77
N VAL A 471 23.45 -10.42 -14.35
CA VAL A 471 22.27 -11.29 -14.39
C VAL A 471 21.97 -11.73 -15.82
N LEU A 472 21.98 -10.81 -16.79
CA LEU A 472 21.79 -11.16 -18.20
C LEU A 472 22.83 -12.20 -18.68
N LYS A 473 24.11 -11.98 -18.41
CA LYS A 473 25.18 -12.93 -18.77
C LYS A 473 24.98 -14.29 -18.10
N GLN A 474 24.54 -14.31 -16.84
CA GLN A 474 24.26 -15.57 -16.10
C GLN A 474 23.07 -16.32 -16.70
N ILE A 475 21.97 -15.64 -16.98
CA ILE A 475 20.78 -16.26 -17.55
C ILE A 475 21.10 -16.84 -18.95
N GLU A 476 21.88 -16.15 -19.77
CA GLU A 476 22.29 -16.61 -21.09
C GLU A 476 23.14 -17.89 -21.08
N THR A 477 23.83 -18.16 -19.98
CA THR A 477 24.65 -19.38 -19.81
C THR A 477 23.88 -20.56 -19.23
N LEU A 478 22.63 -20.35 -18.77
CA LEU A 478 21.82 -21.42 -18.20
C LEU A 478 21.30 -22.40 -19.27
N PRO A 479 21.27 -23.72 -18.98
CA PRO A 479 20.72 -24.72 -19.90
C PRO A 479 19.24 -24.43 -20.23
N PRO A 480 18.79 -24.73 -21.46
CA PRO A 480 17.41 -24.48 -21.92
C PRO A 480 16.29 -25.07 -21.01
N ARG A 481 16.60 -26.09 -20.21
CA ARG A 481 15.65 -26.73 -19.28
C ARG A 481 15.15 -25.82 -18.17
N ILE A 482 15.89 -24.80 -17.75
CA ILE A 482 15.48 -23.88 -16.69
C ILE A 482 14.54 -22.82 -17.25
N SER A 483 14.79 -22.34 -18.47
CA SER A 483 13.90 -21.41 -19.19
C SER A 483 12.56 -22.05 -19.55
N ALA A 484 12.53 -23.36 -19.92
CA ALA A 484 11.30 -24.10 -20.18
C ALA A 484 10.40 -24.25 -18.94
N ARG A 485 11.00 -24.40 -17.74
CA ARG A 485 10.25 -24.49 -16.48
C ARG A 485 9.65 -23.14 -16.05
N ALA A 486 10.35 -22.04 -16.33
CA ALA A 486 9.82 -20.69 -16.11
C ALA A 486 8.66 -20.38 -17.07
N ALA A 487 8.74 -20.80 -18.32
CA ALA A 487 7.66 -20.66 -19.30
C ALA A 487 6.38 -21.46 -18.93
N LEU A 488 6.55 -22.65 -18.34
CA LEU A 488 5.43 -23.45 -17.80
C LEU A 488 4.74 -22.77 -16.61
N LEU A 489 5.47 -22.03 -15.79
CA LEU A 489 4.93 -21.27 -14.66
C LEU A 489 4.23 -19.97 -15.09
N THR A 490 4.55 -19.45 -16.28
CA THR A 490 3.95 -18.23 -16.84
C THR A 490 2.81 -18.47 -17.83
N GLY A 491 2.40 -19.73 -18.05
CA GLY A 491 1.23 -20.08 -18.87
C GLY A 491 1.42 -19.95 -20.39
N SER A 492 2.63 -19.69 -20.88
CA SER A 492 2.95 -19.63 -22.29
C SER A 492 3.37 -21.01 -22.81
N VAL A 493 2.39 -21.85 -23.17
CA VAL A 493 2.61 -23.16 -23.79
C VAL A 493 2.23 -23.09 -25.26
N ASN A 494 3.16 -22.68 -26.11
CA ASN A 494 3.07 -22.94 -27.55
C ASN A 494 4.47 -22.95 -28.15
N ASP A 495 5.23 -24.03 -27.97
CA ASP A 495 6.33 -24.46 -28.84
C ASP A 495 7.22 -25.49 -28.09
N PHE A 496 6.82 -26.76 -28.10
CA PHE A 496 7.70 -27.88 -27.77
C PHE A 496 7.78 -28.86 -28.94
N PRO A 497 8.97 -29.37 -29.30
CA PRO A 497 9.09 -30.49 -30.22
C PRO A 497 8.57 -31.77 -29.58
N GLU A 498 7.87 -32.58 -30.33
CA GLU A 498 7.09 -33.77 -29.92
C GLU A 498 7.89 -34.99 -29.42
N ASP A 499 9.12 -34.87 -28.97
CA ASP A 499 9.88 -36.06 -28.65
C ASP A 499 10.47 -36.01 -27.22
N LYS A 500 9.70 -36.45 -26.22
CA LYS A 500 10.06 -37.08 -24.95
C LYS A 500 8.88 -37.25 -23.98
N THR A 501 8.05 -38.26 -24.21
CA THR A 501 6.86 -38.60 -23.40
C THR A 501 7.11 -39.35 -22.10
N VAL A 502 8.37 -39.56 -21.66
CA VAL A 502 8.66 -40.43 -20.51
C VAL A 502 8.82 -39.68 -19.17
N ALA A 503 9.03 -38.35 -19.16
CA ALA A 503 9.29 -37.61 -17.91
C ALA A 503 8.06 -36.85 -17.34
N MET A 504 6.95 -36.81 -18.04
CA MET A 504 5.74 -36.09 -17.58
C MET A 504 4.82 -36.92 -16.69
N GLY A 505 4.82 -38.25 -16.83
CA GLY A 505 3.94 -39.13 -16.06
C GLY A 505 4.21 -39.13 -14.57
N ASP A 506 5.47 -39.07 -14.16
CA ASP A 506 5.85 -39.09 -12.75
C ASP A 506 5.63 -37.74 -12.04
N PHE A 507 5.70 -36.64 -12.78
CA PHE A 507 5.44 -35.30 -12.21
C PHE A 507 3.95 -35.00 -12.05
N GLU A 508 3.11 -35.39 -13.03
CA GLU A 508 1.64 -35.28 -12.90
C GLU A 508 1.10 -36.16 -11.77
N LYS A 509 1.72 -37.31 -11.52
CA LYS A 509 1.36 -38.18 -10.41
C LYS A 509 1.71 -37.57 -9.07
N SER A 510 2.89 -36.96 -8.92
CA SER A 510 3.34 -36.28 -7.72
C SER A 510 2.48 -35.03 -7.43
N VAL A 511 2.08 -34.24 -8.46
CA VAL A 511 1.21 -33.07 -8.28
C VAL A 511 -0.22 -33.48 -7.92
N LYS A 512 -0.75 -34.55 -8.50
CA LYS A 512 -2.07 -35.10 -8.14
C LYS A 512 -2.10 -35.70 -6.75
N GLU A 513 -1.03 -36.34 -6.30
CA GLU A 513 -0.89 -36.85 -4.94
C GLU A 513 -0.82 -35.71 -3.91
N SER A 514 -0.04 -34.66 -4.17
CA SER A 514 0.03 -33.48 -3.29
C SER A 514 -1.28 -32.67 -3.25
N GLN A 515 -1.99 -32.54 -4.37
CA GLN A 515 -3.31 -31.91 -4.41
C GLN A 515 -4.40 -32.80 -3.79
N GLY A 516 -4.24 -34.12 -3.85
CA GLY A 516 -5.12 -35.10 -3.21
C GLY A 516 -5.03 -35.07 -1.68
N GLU A 517 -3.85 -34.82 -1.11
CA GLU A 517 -3.66 -34.65 0.33
C GLU A 517 -4.23 -33.34 0.85
N VAL A 518 -4.02 -32.21 0.16
CA VAL A 518 -4.60 -30.91 0.54
C VAL A 518 -6.13 -30.94 0.49
N THR A 519 -6.74 -31.67 -0.46
CA THR A 519 -8.22 -31.80 -0.51
C THR A 519 -8.77 -32.78 0.53
N LYS A 520 -8.00 -33.71 1.06
CA LYS A 520 -8.42 -34.59 2.16
C LYS A 520 -8.36 -33.87 3.51
N GLU A 521 -7.36 -33.04 3.77
CA GLU A 521 -7.29 -32.22 4.98
C GLU A 521 -8.40 -31.15 5.00
N SER A 522 -8.68 -30.48 3.90
CA SER A 522 -9.76 -29.49 3.84
C SER A 522 -11.17 -30.10 3.97
N ARG A 523 -11.38 -31.36 3.59
CA ARG A 523 -12.66 -32.05 3.79
C ARG A 523 -12.89 -32.53 5.23
N ASN A 524 -11.87 -32.70 6.04
CA ASN A 524 -12.01 -33.05 7.46
C ASN A 524 -12.24 -31.85 8.39
N VAL A 525 -11.89 -30.63 7.97
CA VAL A 525 -12.14 -29.39 8.72
C VAL A 525 -13.57 -28.84 8.52
N GLY A 526 -14.27 -29.26 7.45
CA GLY A 526 -15.61 -28.75 7.07
C GLY A 526 -16.81 -29.35 7.83
N ARG A 527 -16.63 -30.17 8.88
CA ARG A 527 -17.75 -30.80 9.63
C ARG A 527 -17.81 -30.48 11.12
N LYS A 528 -17.39 -29.30 11.54
CA LYS A 528 -17.82 -28.74 12.85
C LYS A 528 -18.74 -27.56 12.59
N LYS A 529 -20.04 -27.77 12.84
CA LYS A 529 -21.06 -26.73 12.86
C LYS A 529 -20.62 -25.63 13.82
N VAL A 530 -20.39 -24.43 13.29
CA VAL A 530 -20.34 -23.20 14.08
C VAL A 530 -21.79 -22.72 14.21
N SER A 531 -22.43 -23.05 15.31
CA SER A 531 -23.67 -22.43 15.76
C SER A 531 -23.30 -21.20 16.59
N GLY A 532 -23.73 -20.02 16.18
CA GLY A 532 -23.63 -18.81 17.00
C GLY A 532 -23.31 -17.54 16.24
N VAL A 533 -24.15 -17.16 15.30
CA VAL A 533 -24.29 -15.74 14.92
C VAL A 533 -25.48 -15.19 15.67
N CYS A 534 -25.23 -14.33 16.64
CA CYS A 534 -26.27 -13.61 17.39
C CYS A 534 -26.78 -12.49 16.46
N ILE A 535 -27.95 -12.69 15.86
CA ILE A 535 -28.73 -11.64 15.18
C ILE A 535 -29.60 -11.01 16.25
N MET A 536 -29.41 -9.75 16.57
CA MET A 536 -30.35 -8.98 17.36
C MET A 536 -31.60 -8.66 16.53
N PRO A 537 -32.82 -8.86 17.01
CA PRO A 537 -34.00 -8.49 16.26
C PRO A 537 -34.26 -6.99 16.37
N SER A 538 -34.55 -6.38 15.23
CA SER A 538 -35.18 -5.06 15.13
C SER A 538 -36.61 -5.16 15.69
N GLY A 539 -36.93 -4.37 16.70
CA GLY A 539 -38.28 -4.23 17.24
C GLY A 539 -38.53 -2.81 17.72
N ASN A 540 -39.42 -2.14 16.98
CA ASN A 540 -40.21 -0.91 17.23
C ASN A 540 -39.49 0.35 17.67
#